data_27e43512aea8336047b16f0b1bb1c81a
#
_entry.id   27e43512aea8336047b16f0b1bb1c81a
#
_cell.length_a   1.000
_cell.length_b   1.000
_cell.length_c   1.000
_cell.angle_alpha   90.00
_cell.angle_beta   90.00
_cell.angle_gamma   90.00
#
_symmetry.space_group_name_H-M   'P 1'
#
loop_
_entity.id
_entity.type
_entity.pdbx_description
1 polymer ?
#
loop_
_entity_poly.entity_id
_entity_poly.type
_entity_poly.pdbx_seq_one_letter_code
_entity_poly.pdbx_strand_id
1 'polypeptide(L)'
;MNEKQHTEILVGIFLLIGIIAITFLALRMGDFQLLNNHRYVIKAEFTSASGLKKGAHVEMAGVSVGRVTNIIFNPETYLAEVHIAIEDSIQVPDDSIASIRTSGIIGDKFLKISPGGSDNIIGPNMIILETEPSINLEELISKYIFESGK
;
A
#
# COMPACT_ATOMS: atom_id res chain seq x y z
N MET A 1 52.98 -23.28 6.40
CA MET A 1 51.79 -22.74 5.69
C MET A 1 52.28 -21.64 4.78
N ASN A 2 52.08 -21.77 3.45
CA ASN A 2 52.64 -20.83 2.48
C ASN A 2 51.85 -19.52 2.48
N GLU A 3 52.53 -18.39 2.29
CA GLU A 3 51.91 -17.05 2.24
C GLU A 3 50.66 -16.99 1.29
N LYS A 4 50.69 -17.74 0.21
CA LYS A 4 49.56 -17.88 -0.72
C LYS A 4 48.30 -18.47 -0.08
N GLN A 5 48.42 -19.46 0.79
CA GLN A 5 47.28 -20.08 1.47
C GLN A 5 46.61 -19.13 2.48
N HIS A 6 47.37 -18.28 3.14
CA HIS A 6 46.82 -17.26 4.03
C HIS A 6 46.01 -16.20 3.25
N THR A 7 46.50 -15.80 2.07
CA THR A 7 45.80 -14.85 1.22
C THR A 7 44.51 -15.43 0.67
N GLU A 8 44.53 -16.69 0.23
CA GLU A 8 43.33 -17.39 -0.27
C GLU A 8 42.27 -17.54 0.83
N ILE A 9 42.65 -17.88 2.05
CA ILE A 9 41.74 -17.97 3.20
C ILE A 9 41.17 -16.59 3.54
N LEU A 10 41.99 -15.55 3.56
CA LEU A 10 41.53 -14.17 3.83
C LEU A 10 40.50 -13.69 2.79
N VAL A 11 40.77 -13.94 1.52
CA VAL A 11 39.82 -13.60 0.42
C VAL A 11 38.52 -14.39 0.58
N GLY A 12 38.57 -15.68 0.91
CA GLY A 12 37.42 -16.51 1.16
C GLY A 12 36.55 -15.99 2.31
N ILE A 13 37.18 -15.61 3.43
CA ILE A 13 36.47 -15.02 4.59
C ILE A 13 35.84 -13.67 4.21
N PHE A 14 36.54 -12.82 3.49
CA PHE A 14 36.07 -11.53 3.04
C PHE A 14 34.83 -11.69 2.15
N LEU A 15 34.86 -12.63 1.21
CA LEU A 15 33.67 -12.93 0.34
C LEU A 15 32.48 -13.44 1.15
N LEU A 16 32.72 -14.33 2.13
CA LEU A 16 31.65 -14.82 3.01
C LEU A 16 31.00 -13.70 3.80
N ILE A 17 31.79 -12.81 4.39
CA ILE A 17 31.27 -11.64 5.12
C ILE A 17 30.48 -10.73 4.18
N GLY A 18 30.95 -10.50 2.95
CA GLY A 18 30.25 -9.71 1.93
C GLY A 18 28.89 -10.30 1.57
N ILE A 19 28.81 -11.61 1.35
CA ILE A 19 27.56 -12.30 1.04
C ILE A 19 26.57 -12.21 2.22
N ILE A 20 27.05 -12.43 3.45
CA ILE A 20 26.23 -12.32 4.66
C ILE A 20 25.70 -10.90 4.83
N ALA A 21 26.54 -9.87 4.62
CA ALA A 21 26.14 -8.48 4.72
C ALA A 21 25.08 -8.09 3.67
N ILE A 22 25.24 -8.52 2.41
CA ILE A 22 24.27 -8.27 1.33
C ILE A 22 22.95 -8.99 1.63
N THR A 23 23.01 -10.25 2.07
CA THR A 23 21.82 -11.02 2.45
C THR A 23 21.06 -10.35 3.59
N PHE A 24 21.79 -9.89 4.61
CA PHE A 24 21.20 -9.16 5.75
C PHE A 24 20.52 -7.86 5.31
N LEU A 25 21.17 -7.08 4.46
CA LEU A 25 20.58 -5.86 3.89
C LEU A 25 19.34 -6.16 3.04
N ALA A 26 19.42 -7.18 2.19
CA ALA A 26 18.28 -7.59 1.35
C ALA A 26 17.07 -8.01 2.19
N LEU A 27 17.29 -8.78 3.26
CA LEU A 27 16.23 -9.18 4.19
C LEU A 27 15.66 -7.98 4.95
N ARG A 28 16.50 -7.04 5.35
CA ARG A 28 16.04 -5.85 6.09
C ARG A 28 15.32 -4.84 5.20
N MET A 29 15.76 -4.65 3.96
CA MET A 29 15.11 -3.74 3.00
C MET A 29 13.89 -4.36 2.34
N GLY A 30 13.80 -5.69 2.27
CA GLY A 30 12.69 -6.40 1.64
C GLY A 30 11.37 -6.30 2.39
N ASP A 31 11.31 -5.60 3.52
CA ASP A 31 10.11 -5.46 4.38
C ASP A 31 9.38 -6.81 4.51
N PHE A 32 10.16 -7.83 4.90
CA PHE A 32 9.71 -9.23 5.02
C PHE A 32 8.71 -9.35 6.17
N GLN A 33 7.51 -8.82 5.95
CA GLN A 33 6.36 -8.99 6.87
C GLN A 33 5.71 -10.38 6.70
N LEU A 34 6.51 -11.40 6.38
CA LEU A 34 6.03 -12.79 6.28
C LEU A 34 5.59 -13.40 7.63
N LEU A 35 5.89 -12.73 8.74
CA LEU A 35 5.65 -13.28 10.08
C LEU A 35 4.50 -12.61 10.85
N ASN A 36 3.87 -11.57 10.34
CA ASN A 36 2.76 -10.92 11.02
C ASN A 36 1.44 -11.21 10.28
N ASN A 37 0.92 -12.42 10.49
CA ASN A 37 -0.35 -12.91 9.92
C ASN A 37 -1.60 -12.35 10.61
N HIS A 38 -1.45 -11.34 11.46
CA HIS A 38 -2.58 -10.71 12.17
C HIS A 38 -3.16 -9.56 11.35
N ARG A 39 -3.79 -9.90 10.22
CA ARG A 39 -4.46 -8.93 9.34
C ARG A 39 -5.71 -9.55 8.74
N TYR A 40 -6.79 -8.82 8.74
CA TYR A 40 -7.97 -9.17 7.95
C TYR A 40 -8.04 -8.34 6.67
N VAL A 41 -8.68 -8.90 5.65
CA VAL A 41 -8.81 -8.24 4.35
C VAL A 41 -10.22 -7.70 4.20
N ILE A 42 -10.35 -6.43 3.87
CA ILE A 42 -11.59 -5.79 3.45
C ILE A 42 -11.45 -5.33 2.00
N LYS A 43 -12.57 -5.00 1.37
CA LYS A 43 -12.62 -4.59 -0.02
C LYS A 43 -13.19 -3.17 -0.12
N ALA A 44 -12.84 -2.48 -1.19
CA ALA A 44 -13.46 -1.20 -1.56
C ALA A 44 -13.52 -1.11 -3.09
N GLU A 45 -14.62 -0.63 -3.64
CA GLU A 45 -14.80 -0.47 -5.08
C GLU A 45 -14.73 1.02 -5.47
N PHE A 46 -13.88 1.34 -6.43
CA PHE A 46 -13.64 2.70 -6.89
C PHE A 46 -13.98 2.84 -8.39
N THR A 47 -14.56 3.96 -8.78
CA THR A 47 -14.75 4.29 -10.20
C THR A 47 -13.40 4.55 -10.89
N SER A 48 -12.37 4.97 -10.14
CA SER A 48 -11.00 5.09 -10.62
C SER A 48 -10.00 4.86 -9.50
N ALA A 49 -9.09 3.92 -9.70
CA ALA A 49 -7.94 3.68 -8.84
C ALA A 49 -6.62 4.12 -9.51
N SER A 50 -6.68 5.11 -10.40
CA SER A 50 -5.53 5.57 -11.17
C SER A 50 -4.36 5.96 -10.28
N GLY A 51 -3.17 5.41 -10.56
CA GLY A 51 -1.94 5.67 -9.82
C GLY A 51 -1.80 4.93 -8.47
N LEU A 52 -2.86 4.29 -7.95
CA LEU A 52 -2.75 3.44 -6.77
C LEU A 52 -2.01 2.15 -7.14
N LYS A 53 -1.10 1.71 -6.28
CA LYS A 53 -0.28 0.51 -6.51
C LYS A 53 -0.51 -0.53 -5.41
N LYS A 54 -0.30 -1.79 -5.76
CA LYS A 54 -0.14 -2.84 -4.76
C LYS A 54 1.01 -2.49 -3.81
N GLY A 55 0.81 -2.67 -2.50
CA GLY A 55 1.76 -2.24 -1.47
C GLY A 55 1.58 -0.81 -0.98
N ALA A 56 0.68 -0.01 -1.59
CA ALA A 56 0.37 1.33 -1.13
C ALA A 56 -0.09 1.32 0.34
N HIS A 57 0.29 2.33 1.10
CA HIS A 57 -0.11 2.47 2.49
C HIS A 57 -1.62 2.69 2.62
N VAL A 58 -2.18 2.18 3.71
CA VAL A 58 -3.54 2.49 4.13
C VAL A 58 -3.43 3.25 5.44
N GLU A 59 -4.00 4.44 5.48
CA GLU A 59 -3.91 5.35 6.61
C GLU A 59 -5.29 5.63 7.23
N MET A 60 -5.30 5.74 8.54
CA MET A 60 -6.43 6.23 9.31
C MET A 60 -5.93 7.32 10.26
N ALA A 61 -6.52 8.50 10.23
CA ALA A 61 -6.07 9.66 11.02
C ALA A 61 -4.57 10.02 10.82
N GLY A 62 -3.99 9.73 9.63
CA GLY A 62 -2.57 9.99 9.34
C GLY A 62 -1.61 8.92 9.85
N VAL A 63 -2.11 7.82 10.42
CA VAL A 63 -1.31 6.68 10.88
C VAL A 63 -1.50 5.51 9.93
N SER A 64 -0.41 4.82 9.57
CA SER A 64 -0.48 3.63 8.73
C SER A 64 -1.10 2.46 9.51
N VAL A 65 -2.22 1.94 9.03
CA VAL A 65 -3.00 0.86 9.66
C VAL A 65 -3.07 -0.40 8.79
N GLY A 66 -2.50 -0.34 7.60
CA GLY A 66 -2.55 -1.46 6.68
C GLY A 66 -1.89 -1.19 5.33
N ARG A 67 -2.15 -2.08 4.37
CA ARG A 67 -1.64 -1.97 3.00
C ARG A 67 -2.62 -2.50 1.97
N VAL A 68 -2.56 -1.96 0.76
CA VAL A 68 -3.23 -2.49 -0.42
C VAL A 68 -2.55 -3.80 -0.84
N THR A 69 -3.30 -4.90 -0.86
CA THR A 69 -2.77 -6.22 -1.23
C THR A 69 -2.99 -6.56 -2.68
N ASN A 70 -4.11 -6.11 -3.25
CA ASN A 70 -4.44 -6.37 -4.65
C ASN A 70 -5.35 -5.28 -5.21
N ILE A 71 -5.34 -5.12 -6.53
CA ILE A 71 -6.24 -4.22 -7.27
C ILE A 71 -6.68 -4.99 -8.51
N ILE A 72 -8.00 -5.17 -8.68
CA ILE A 72 -8.58 -5.98 -9.73
C ILE A 72 -9.67 -5.15 -10.44
N PHE A 73 -9.75 -5.23 -11.75
CA PHE A 73 -10.89 -4.71 -12.49
C PHE A 73 -12.05 -5.69 -12.41
N ASN A 74 -13.20 -5.23 -11.94
CA ASN A 74 -14.43 -6.03 -11.93
C ASN A 74 -15.20 -5.79 -13.23
N PRO A 75 -15.34 -6.80 -14.11
CA PRO A 75 -16.01 -6.63 -15.39
C PRO A 75 -17.52 -6.53 -15.29
N GLU A 76 -18.14 -6.91 -14.15
CA GLU A 76 -19.57 -6.83 -13.95
C GLU A 76 -20.00 -5.44 -13.52
N THR A 77 -19.25 -4.83 -12.60
CA THR A 77 -19.53 -3.49 -12.06
C THR A 77 -18.80 -2.38 -12.81
N TYR A 78 -17.78 -2.73 -13.61
CA TYR A 78 -16.85 -1.79 -14.26
C TYR A 78 -16.08 -0.92 -13.27
N LEU A 79 -15.90 -1.40 -12.03
CA LEU A 79 -15.18 -0.72 -10.97
C LEU A 79 -13.81 -1.37 -10.70
N ALA A 80 -12.93 -0.61 -10.08
CA ALA A 80 -11.68 -1.14 -9.55
C ALA A 80 -11.92 -1.66 -8.13
N GLU A 81 -11.88 -2.98 -7.94
CA GLU A 81 -11.94 -3.62 -6.63
C GLU A 81 -10.54 -3.61 -6.00
N VAL A 82 -10.41 -2.94 -4.87
CA VAL A 82 -9.17 -2.81 -4.10
C VAL A 82 -9.26 -3.68 -2.84
N HIS A 83 -8.33 -4.60 -2.68
CA HIS A 83 -8.19 -5.43 -1.50
C HIS A 83 -7.23 -4.78 -0.50
N ILE A 84 -7.65 -4.64 0.73
CA ILE A 84 -6.99 -3.88 1.78
C ILE A 84 -6.76 -4.81 2.97
N ALA A 85 -5.50 -5.05 3.32
CA ALA A 85 -5.14 -5.77 4.55
C ALA A 85 -4.98 -4.77 5.69
N ILE A 86 -5.81 -4.88 6.71
CA ILE A 86 -5.83 -4.05 7.92
C ILE A 86 -5.31 -4.88 9.09
N GLU A 87 -4.61 -4.25 10.02
CA GLU A 87 -4.16 -4.89 11.26
C GLU A 87 -5.36 -5.30 12.13
N ASP A 88 -5.36 -6.52 12.69
CA ASP A 88 -6.47 -7.06 13.51
C ASP A 88 -6.82 -6.22 14.72
N SER A 89 -5.88 -5.41 15.20
CA SER A 89 -6.08 -4.46 16.31
C SER A 89 -6.94 -3.26 15.94
N ILE A 90 -7.17 -3.02 14.64
CA ILE A 90 -7.89 -1.86 14.12
C ILE A 90 -9.29 -2.30 13.70
N GLN A 91 -10.29 -1.66 14.29
CA GLN A 91 -11.70 -1.84 13.94
C GLN A 91 -12.12 -0.75 12.96
N VAL A 92 -12.71 -1.14 11.84
CA VAL A 92 -13.20 -0.22 10.80
C VAL A 92 -14.73 -0.23 10.85
N PRO A 93 -15.39 0.90 11.20
CA PRO A 93 -16.85 1.02 11.15
C PRO A 93 -17.41 0.80 9.74
N ASP A 94 -18.62 0.29 9.61
CA ASP A 94 -19.26 -0.03 8.33
C ASP A 94 -19.64 1.22 7.51
N ASP A 95 -19.79 2.38 8.16
CA ASP A 95 -20.03 3.69 7.56
C ASP A 95 -18.71 4.48 7.29
N SER A 96 -17.56 3.77 7.25
CA SER A 96 -16.27 4.38 6.91
C SER A 96 -16.19 4.71 5.43
N ILE A 97 -15.47 5.80 5.11
CA ILE A 97 -15.20 6.24 3.74
C ILE A 97 -13.77 5.87 3.36
N ALA A 98 -13.62 5.16 2.24
CA ALA A 98 -12.32 4.88 1.65
C ALA A 98 -12.01 5.86 0.52
N SER A 99 -10.92 6.63 0.64
CA SER A 99 -10.52 7.66 -0.32
C SER A 99 -9.13 7.40 -0.86
N ILE A 100 -8.93 7.52 -2.17
CA ILE A 100 -7.59 7.48 -2.77
C ILE A 100 -7.02 8.89 -2.79
N ARG A 101 -5.91 9.10 -2.08
CA ARG A 101 -5.25 10.41 -1.93
C ARG A 101 -3.82 10.37 -2.47
N THR A 102 -3.26 11.54 -2.76
CA THR A 102 -1.86 11.71 -3.15
C THR A 102 -1.07 12.26 -1.96
N SER A 103 0.10 11.73 -1.71
CA SER A 103 1.00 12.23 -0.67
C SER A 103 1.65 13.54 -1.15
N GLY A 104 1.12 14.66 -0.68
CA GLY A 104 1.48 15.97 -1.19
C GLY A 104 0.97 16.24 -2.61
N ILE A 105 1.73 17.02 -3.39
CA ILE A 105 1.32 17.45 -4.77
C ILE A 105 1.75 16.40 -5.81
N ILE A 106 2.91 15.78 -5.65
CA ILE A 106 3.58 14.93 -6.65
C ILE A 106 3.91 13.53 -6.09
N GLY A 107 3.49 13.20 -4.86
CA GLY A 107 3.84 11.95 -4.21
C GLY A 107 3.05 10.73 -4.71
N ASP A 108 3.40 9.56 -4.17
CA ASP A 108 2.67 8.33 -4.43
C ASP A 108 1.23 8.39 -3.90
N LYS A 109 0.34 7.63 -4.53
CA LYS A 109 -1.03 7.50 -4.06
C LYS A 109 -1.11 6.48 -2.93
N PHE A 110 -1.93 6.79 -1.96
CA PHE A 110 -2.24 5.96 -0.81
C PHE A 110 -3.74 5.91 -0.56
N LEU A 111 -4.18 4.97 0.23
CA LEU A 111 -5.58 4.82 0.59
C LEU A 111 -5.80 5.40 1.99
N LYS A 112 -6.75 6.33 2.12
CA LYS A 112 -7.16 6.89 3.40
C LYS A 112 -8.51 6.30 3.80
N ILE A 113 -8.63 5.79 5.01
CA ILE A 113 -9.88 5.39 5.61
C ILE A 113 -10.27 6.47 6.64
N SER A 114 -11.45 7.04 6.45
CA SER A 114 -12.05 7.97 7.40
C SER A 114 -13.17 7.22 8.12
N PRO A 115 -13.00 6.88 9.41
CA PRO A 115 -14.02 6.15 10.16
C PRO A 115 -15.27 7.01 10.31
N GLY A 116 -16.43 6.37 10.25
CA GLY A 116 -17.70 6.98 10.56
C GLY A 116 -18.05 6.91 12.05
N GLY A 117 -19.33 6.97 12.38
CA GLY A 117 -19.84 6.92 13.74
C GLY A 117 -20.66 5.68 14.09
N SER A 118 -20.66 4.68 13.21
CA SER A 118 -21.39 3.43 13.42
C SER A 118 -20.72 2.55 14.45
N ASP A 119 -21.53 1.88 15.27
CA ASP A 119 -21.08 0.85 16.21
C ASP A 119 -20.82 -0.50 15.52
N ASN A 120 -21.31 -0.67 14.28
CA ASN A 120 -21.09 -1.89 13.51
C ASN A 120 -19.69 -1.86 12.87
N ILE A 121 -18.98 -2.98 12.92
CA ILE A 121 -17.62 -3.12 12.41
C ILE A 121 -17.62 -3.97 11.14
N ILE A 122 -16.87 -3.54 10.12
CA ILE A 122 -16.65 -4.31 8.90
C ILE A 122 -15.89 -5.59 9.23
N GLY A 123 -16.48 -6.74 8.90
CA GLY A 123 -15.83 -8.04 9.00
C GLY A 123 -14.89 -8.37 7.83
N PRO A 124 -14.13 -9.45 7.95
CA PRO A 124 -13.28 -9.94 6.86
C PRO A 124 -14.05 -10.17 5.56
N ASN A 125 -13.47 -9.78 4.43
CA ASN A 125 -14.03 -9.86 3.08
C ASN A 125 -15.29 -9.02 2.82
N MET A 126 -15.69 -8.16 3.75
CA MET A 126 -16.77 -7.21 3.53
C MET A 126 -16.27 -6.01 2.71
N ILE A 127 -17.23 -5.26 2.14
CA ILE A 127 -16.95 -4.13 1.25
C ILE A 127 -17.28 -2.83 1.95
N ILE A 128 -16.38 -1.84 1.87
CA ILE A 128 -16.67 -0.44 2.20
C ILE A 128 -17.56 0.12 1.09
N LEU A 129 -18.73 0.60 1.47
CA LEU A 129 -19.75 1.07 0.51
C LEU A 129 -19.45 2.48 0.00
N GLU A 130 -18.90 3.35 0.85
CA GLU A 130 -18.60 4.72 0.49
C GLU A 130 -17.15 4.88 0.08
N THR A 131 -16.93 5.30 -1.18
CA THR A 131 -15.60 5.45 -1.74
C THR A 131 -15.43 6.76 -2.50
N GLU A 132 -14.25 7.37 -2.38
CA GLU A 132 -13.84 8.53 -3.16
C GLU A 132 -12.71 8.13 -4.11
N PRO A 133 -12.89 8.29 -5.43
CA PRO A 133 -11.92 7.85 -6.42
C PRO A 133 -10.65 8.70 -6.41
N SER A 134 -9.65 8.19 -7.12
CA SER A 134 -8.42 8.93 -7.39
C SER A 134 -8.70 10.17 -8.23
N ILE A 135 -8.26 11.32 -7.74
CA ILE A 135 -8.27 12.58 -8.48
C ILE A 135 -6.85 12.86 -9.00
N ASN A 136 -6.73 13.22 -10.27
CA ASN A 136 -5.48 13.64 -10.88
C ASN A 136 -5.48 15.16 -11.02
N LEU A 137 -4.39 15.78 -10.57
CA LEU A 137 -4.25 17.24 -10.60
C LEU A 137 -4.25 17.76 -12.04
N GLU A 138 -3.66 17.01 -12.96
CA GLU A 138 -3.61 17.32 -14.39
C GLU A 138 -5.01 17.42 -15.00
N GLU A 139 -5.92 16.55 -14.60
CA GLU A 139 -7.31 16.54 -15.06
C GLU A 139 -8.07 17.78 -14.56
N LEU A 140 -7.86 18.15 -13.29
CA LEU A 140 -8.45 19.36 -12.71
C LEU A 140 -7.94 20.64 -13.39
N ILE A 141 -6.64 20.73 -13.65
CA ILE A 141 -6.04 21.88 -14.34
C ILE A 141 -6.55 21.96 -15.78
N SER A 142 -6.59 20.85 -16.48
CA SER A 142 -7.12 20.77 -17.84
C SER A 142 -8.57 21.25 -17.89
N LYS A 143 -9.42 20.74 -17.00
CA LYS A 143 -10.82 21.15 -16.90
C LYS A 143 -10.98 22.64 -16.62
N TYR A 144 -10.18 23.18 -15.68
CA TYR A 144 -10.22 24.62 -15.36
C TYR A 144 -9.84 25.51 -16.54
N ILE A 145 -8.79 25.13 -17.29
CA ILE A 145 -8.35 25.89 -18.47
C ILE A 145 -9.43 25.87 -19.57
N PHE A 146 -10.07 24.74 -19.81
CA PHE A 146 -11.10 24.63 -20.84
C PHE A 146 -12.43 25.28 -20.45
N GLU A 147 -12.79 25.31 -19.16
CA GLU A 147 -14.02 25.97 -18.68
C GLU A 147 -13.86 27.50 -18.55
N SER A 148 -12.66 28.01 -18.25
CA SER A 148 -12.41 29.45 -18.14
C SER A 148 -12.19 30.14 -19.49
N GLY A 149 -12.17 29.42 -20.59
CA GLY A 149 -12.03 29.90 -21.95
C GLY A 149 -13.34 30.19 -22.72
N LYS A 150 -14.49 30.16 -22.01
CA LYS A 150 -15.82 30.52 -22.60
C LYS A 150 -16.34 31.84 -22.10
#